data_9a2ca454a6824928d7f6fdb241827f77
#
_entry.id   9a2ca454a6824928d7f6fdb241827f77
#
_cell.length_a   1.000
_cell.length_b   1.000
_cell.length_c   1.000
_cell.angle_alpha   90.00
_cell.angle_beta   90.00
_cell.angle_gamma   90.00
#
_symmetry.space_group_name_H-M   'P 1'
#
loop_
_entity.id
_entity.type
_entity.pdbx_description
1 polymer ?
#
loop_
_entity_poly.entity_id
_entity_poly.type
_entity_poly.pdbx_seq_one_letter_code
_entity_poly.pdbx_strand_id
1 'polypeptide(L)'
;MRCAATIAALLLTLAQGACGGNGNSSDGSSSDWNGEPMEVDPGCTSARLTQYWSTTWGWCEFPSDRPFLPAFAQDGITMAIAEPWNGGSYGGAPGEACGECWEISTSFATQIVMVHDLCPIEGNPLCAGAQFHLDLTPEAADALQGGGNDAAAARRVACPVTGNVHAAILDWNQWGYLRCSFMNHRIAIRTAEVRVDPGGSWVAMERSGGAWQCLDCPGSVDGGDGVVFRLASAQGQVAEGTRVVPFQEVSPGQDNVITEDLGLQVDDLDGPFPGTCAFVPDGLVYGDAWGGMDQVKWTALEWDGASVDETSSGCYQGSSCLRATIDQWSGFHLYLRQAFPATTFSTLSIWARAETPGAQISFAPSYEGDRCAEQAVELGPDWQEITFDLPTACSGFDLLTSVTVQNTSDRATILLDEIEYRQ
;
A
#
# COMPACT_ATOMS: atom_id res chain seq x y z
N MET A 1 -61.67 -23.79 -17.44
CA MET A 1 -61.49 -24.01 -16.00
C MET A 1 -60.38 -23.05 -15.54
N ARG A 2 -60.77 -22.11 -14.69
CA ARG A 2 -59.91 -21.03 -14.17
C ARG A 2 -59.27 -21.52 -12.88
N CYS A 3 -57.94 -21.36 -12.70
CA CYS A 3 -57.26 -21.39 -11.42
C CYS A 3 -56.61 -20.07 -11.17
N ALA A 4 -57.03 -19.40 -10.11
CA ALA A 4 -56.52 -18.16 -9.60
C ALA A 4 -55.30 -18.44 -8.72
N ALA A 5 -54.23 -17.67 -8.93
CA ALA A 5 -53.06 -17.63 -8.04
C ALA A 5 -53.15 -16.39 -7.17
N THR A 6 -53.18 -16.59 -5.89
CA THR A 6 -53.22 -15.54 -4.85
C THR A 6 -51.79 -15.04 -4.57
N ILE A 7 -51.54 -13.75 -4.79
CA ILE A 7 -50.28 -13.07 -4.43
C ILE A 7 -50.49 -12.48 -3.04
N ALA A 8 -49.71 -12.92 -2.07
CA ALA A 8 -49.60 -12.32 -0.75
C ALA A 8 -48.62 -11.14 -0.79
N ALA A 9 -49.14 -9.94 -0.57
CA ALA A 9 -48.33 -8.72 -0.42
C ALA A 9 -47.80 -8.60 1.02
N LEU A 10 -46.48 -8.58 1.16
CA LEU A 10 -45.81 -8.29 2.42
C LEU A 10 -45.55 -6.78 2.50
N LEU A 11 -46.27 -6.12 3.41
CA LEU A 11 -46.11 -4.70 3.75
C LEU A 11 -44.88 -4.55 4.65
N LEU A 12 -43.80 -3.91 4.13
CA LEU A 12 -42.70 -3.39 4.94
C LEU A 12 -43.02 -1.93 5.32
N THR A 13 -43.28 -1.69 6.59
CA THR A 13 -43.38 -0.34 7.16
C THR A 13 -42.01 0.27 7.34
N LEU A 14 -41.69 1.29 6.53
CA LEU A 14 -40.56 2.18 6.73
C LEU A 14 -40.91 3.20 7.84
N ALA A 15 -40.19 3.12 8.95
CA ALA A 15 -40.22 4.19 9.97
C ALA A 15 -39.36 5.36 9.46
N GLN A 16 -40.01 6.45 9.10
CA GLN A 16 -39.36 7.73 8.86
C GLN A 16 -39.06 8.40 10.20
N GLY A 17 -37.79 8.39 10.62
CA GLY A 17 -37.30 9.23 11.70
C GLY A 17 -37.02 10.63 11.16
N ALA A 18 -37.91 11.59 11.43
CA ALA A 18 -37.66 13.00 11.14
C ALA A 18 -36.78 13.58 12.25
N CYS A 19 -35.51 13.85 11.97
CA CYS A 19 -34.69 14.76 12.77
C CYS A 19 -34.90 16.18 12.24
N GLY A 20 -35.68 16.97 12.97
CA GLY A 20 -35.81 18.40 12.75
C GLY A 20 -34.58 19.13 13.27
N GLY A 21 -33.72 19.59 12.40
CA GLY A 21 -32.66 20.54 12.69
C GLY A 21 -33.12 21.95 12.34
N ASN A 22 -33.20 22.84 13.32
CA ASN A 22 -33.42 24.27 13.10
C ASN A 22 -32.23 24.88 12.39
N GLY A 23 -32.43 25.20 11.12
CA GLY A 23 -31.44 25.96 10.35
C GLY A 23 -31.47 27.44 10.73
N ASN A 24 -30.36 27.94 11.22
CA ASN A 24 -30.05 29.35 11.15
C ASN A 24 -29.26 29.56 9.89
N SER A 25 -29.87 30.18 8.90
CA SER A 25 -29.23 30.66 7.68
C SER A 25 -28.34 31.85 8.00
N SER A 26 -27.03 31.68 7.93
CA SER A 26 -26.08 32.79 7.78
C SER A 26 -25.36 32.63 6.43
N ASP A 27 -25.39 33.73 5.68
CA ASP A 27 -24.88 33.94 4.36
C ASP A 27 -23.44 33.47 4.15
N GLY A 28 -23.19 32.85 3.01
CA GLY A 28 -21.88 32.53 2.49
C GLY A 28 -21.83 31.09 2.00
N SER A 29 -21.56 30.90 0.73
CA SER A 29 -21.33 29.58 0.13
C SER A 29 -20.16 28.87 0.86
N SER A 30 -20.47 28.19 1.93
CA SER A 30 -19.55 27.22 2.54
C SER A 30 -19.50 26.00 1.63
N SER A 31 -18.31 25.52 1.35
CA SER A 31 -18.12 24.18 0.79
C SER A 31 -19.05 23.19 1.49
N ASP A 32 -19.66 22.27 0.75
CA ASP A 32 -20.55 21.23 1.28
C ASP A 32 -19.83 20.21 2.19
N TRP A 33 -18.62 20.53 2.65
CA TRP A 33 -17.92 19.70 3.61
C TRP A 33 -18.64 19.71 4.96
N ASN A 34 -19.09 18.51 5.37
CA ASN A 34 -19.94 18.34 6.54
C ASN A 34 -19.18 18.43 7.89
N GLY A 35 -17.87 18.59 7.86
CA GLY A 35 -17.04 18.69 9.07
C GLY A 35 -16.83 17.37 9.83
N GLU A 36 -17.30 16.26 9.28
CA GLU A 36 -17.06 14.96 9.92
C GLU A 36 -15.59 14.57 9.76
N PRO A 37 -14.83 14.40 10.87
CA PRO A 37 -13.46 13.94 10.78
C PRO A 37 -13.43 12.53 10.19
N MET A 38 -12.62 12.33 9.18
CA MET A 38 -12.37 10.98 8.69
C MET A 38 -11.25 10.35 9.53
N GLU A 39 -11.53 9.19 10.11
CA GLU A 39 -10.48 8.41 10.75
C GLU A 39 -9.39 8.11 9.73
N VAL A 40 -8.18 8.55 10.02
CA VAL A 40 -6.99 7.99 9.41
C VAL A 40 -6.87 6.61 10.02
N ASP A 41 -7.04 5.58 9.21
CA ASP A 41 -6.90 4.22 9.69
C ASP A 41 -5.45 4.03 10.20
N PRO A 42 -5.23 3.95 11.53
CA PRO A 42 -3.91 3.70 12.08
C PRO A 42 -3.48 2.25 11.88
N GLY A 43 -4.34 1.44 11.28
CA GLY A 43 -4.11 0.02 11.04
C GLY A 43 -3.05 -0.22 9.97
N CYS A 44 -2.25 -1.25 10.18
CA CYS A 44 -1.41 -1.79 9.13
C CYS A 44 -2.27 -2.50 8.09
N THR A 45 -2.01 -2.22 6.83
CA THR A 45 -2.60 -2.95 5.71
C THR A 45 -1.51 -3.65 4.91
N SER A 46 -1.83 -4.81 4.38
CA SER A 46 -0.93 -5.52 3.46
C SER A 46 -0.88 -4.77 2.13
N ALA A 47 0.31 -4.54 1.64
CA ALA A 47 0.56 -3.87 0.38
C ALA A 47 1.41 -4.75 -0.55
N ARG A 48 1.18 -4.58 -1.83
CA ARG A 48 2.04 -5.06 -2.90
C ARG A 48 2.94 -3.93 -3.34
N LEU A 49 4.23 -4.19 -3.48
CA LEU A 49 5.21 -3.24 -4.00
C LEU A 49 5.67 -3.65 -5.38
N THR A 50 5.70 -2.70 -6.30
CA THR A 50 6.42 -2.80 -7.58
C THR A 50 7.29 -1.56 -7.76
N GLN A 51 8.03 -1.48 -8.85
CA GLN A 51 8.89 -0.35 -9.16
C GLN A 51 8.60 0.15 -10.57
N TYR A 52 8.57 1.49 -10.71
CA TYR A 52 8.42 2.14 -12.00
C TYR A 52 9.49 3.24 -12.18
N TRP A 53 9.64 3.70 -13.40
CA TRP A 53 10.57 4.78 -13.75
C TRP A 53 9.78 6.05 -14.06
N SER A 54 9.84 7.03 -13.16
CA SER A 54 9.26 8.34 -13.41
C SER A 54 10.38 9.40 -13.46
N THR A 55 10.35 10.20 -14.51
CA THR A 55 11.27 11.34 -14.69
C THR A 55 10.52 12.66 -14.67
N THR A 56 9.22 12.66 -14.35
CA THR A 56 8.32 13.80 -14.48
C THR A 56 7.71 14.23 -13.15
N TRP A 57 6.86 15.22 -13.19
CA TRP A 57 6.07 15.74 -12.07
C TRP A 57 5.14 14.72 -11.41
N GLY A 58 4.97 13.56 -12.05
CA GLY A 58 3.94 12.61 -11.68
C GLY A 58 2.54 13.16 -11.97
N TRP A 59 1.55 12.35 -11.73
CA TRP A 59 0.15 12.73 -11.93
C TRP A 59 -0.35 13.78 -10.92
N CYS A 60 0.34 13.93 -9.78
CA CYS A 60 0.05 14.96 -8.77
C CYS A 60 0.54 16.36 -9.17
N GLU A 61 1.27 16.46 -10.27
CA GLU A 61 1.75 17.73 -10.85
C GLU A 61 2.56 18.60 -9.87
N PHE A 62 3.40 17.93 -9.07
CA PHE A 62 4.37 18.64 -8.27
C PHE A 62 5.55 19.12 -9.13
N PRO A 63 6.03 20.38 -8.97
CA PRO A 63 7.14 20.88 -9.75
C PRO A 63 8.37 19.98 -9.73
N SER A 64 9.08 19.92 -10.85
CA SER A 64 10.23 19.01 -11.04
C SER A 64 11.41 19.32 -10.13
N ASP A 65 11.61 20.58 -9.79
CA ASP A 65 12.64 21.04 -8.84
C ASP A 65 12.25 20.80 -7.37
N ARG A 66 11.00 20.50 -7.11
CA ARG A 66 10.41 20.05 -5.83
C ARG A 66 10.93 20.77 -4.57
N PRO A 67 11.24 22.08 -4.57
CA PRO A 67 11.99 22.72 -3.48
C PRO A 67 11.21 22.77 -2.15
N PHE A 68 9.87 22.56 -2.20
CA PHE A 68 8.98 22.63 -1.05
C PHE A 68 8.37 21.28 -0.68
N LEU A 69 8.83 20.19 -1.27
CA LEU A 69 8.47 18.85 -0.82
C LEU A 69 9.31 18.46 0.41
N PRO A 70 8.87 17.48 1.21
CA PRO A 70 9.70 16.91 2.28
C PRO A 70 11.07 16.47 1.74
N ALA A 71 12.12 16.58 2.57
CA ALA A 71 13.49 16.29 2.14
C ALA A 71 13.60 14.88 1.51
N PHE A 72 12.99 13.86 2.12
CA PHE A 72 13.02 12.51 1.58
C PHE A 72 12.33 12.41 0.20
N ALA A 73 11.27 13.19 -0.06
CA ALA A 73 10.61 13.22 -1.35
C ALA A 73 11.43 14.00 -2.40
N GLN A 74 12.19 15.01 -1.97
CA GLN A 74 13.20 15.66 -2.82
C GLN A 74 14.32 14.69 -3.23
N ASP A 75 14.70 13.77 -2.33
CA ASP A 75 15.65 12.69 -2.59
C ASP A 75 15.05 11.54 -3.42
N GLY A 76 13.81 11.67 -3.86
CA GLY A 76 13.15 10.70 -4.72
C GLY A 76 12.38 9.59 -3.99
N ILE A 77 12.31 9.61 -2.65
CA ILE A 77 11.54 8.61 -1.87
C ILE A 77 10.03 8.87 -2.04
N THR A 78 9.52 8.51 -3.21
CA THR A 78 8.14 8.73 -3.63
C THR A 78 7.54 7.49 -4.30
N MET A 79 6.24 7.52 -4.55
CA MET A 79 5.54 6.40 -5.18
C MET A 79 4.34 6.86 -6.00
N ALA A 80 3.91 6.00 -6.92
CA ALA A 80 2.58 6.02 -7.49
C ALA A 80 1.67 5.09 -6.68
N ILE A 81 0.44 5.53 -6.42
CA ILE A 81 -0.58 4.70 -5.79
C ILE A 81 -1.53 4.17 -6.86
N ALA A 82 -1.95 2.90 -6.74
CA ALA A 82 -2.87 2.32 -7.71
C ALA A 82 -4.22 3.06 -7.74
N GLU A 83 -4.78 3.18 -8.93
CA GLU A 83 -5.96 4.00 -9.20
C GLU A 83 -7.15 3.77 -8.25
N PRO A 84 -7.50 2.54 -7.81
CA PRO A 84 -8.59 2.34 -6.86
C PRO A 84 -8.38 3.04 -5.50
N TRP A 85 -7.13 3.32 -5.12
CA TRP A 85 -6.76 3.99 -3.86
C TRP A 85 -6.32 5.43 -4.04
N ASN A 86 -6.22 5.93 -5.28
CA ASN A 86 -5.84 7.32 -5.54
C ASN A 86 -6.91 8.32 -5.15
N GLY A 87 -8.16 7.91 -5.05
CA GLY A 87 -9.24 8.68 -4.42
C GLY A 87 -9.08 8.84 -2.92
N GLY A 88 -7.90 8.46 -2.44
CA GLY A 88 -7.58 8.39 -1.04
C GLY A 88 -8.31 7.24 -0.36
N SER A 89 -7.68 6.64 0.63
CA SER A 89 -8.32 5.64 1.49
C SER A 89 -9.48 6.23 2.31
N TYR A 90 -9.78 7.49 2.06
CA TYR A 90 -10.90 8.23 2.62
C TYR A 90 -12.17 8.13 1.76
N GLY A 91 -12.16 7.39 0.66
CA GLY A 91 -13.29 7.28 -0.27
C GLY A 91 -13.62 8.60 -0.98
N GLY A 92 -12.61 9.45 -1.15
CA GLY A 92 -12.74 10.75 -1.78
C GLY A 92 -12.66 10.73 -3.30
N ALA A 93 -12.44 11.90 -3.90
CA ALA A 93 -12.30 12.07 -5.34
C ALA A 93 -10.91 11.65 -5.83
N PRO A 94 -10.74 11.24 -7.11
CA PRO A 94 -9.43 10.97 -7.68
C PRO A 94 -8.46 12.13 -7.42
N GLY A 95 -7.24 11.81 -6.99
CA GLY A 95 -6.21 12.79 -6.65
C GLY A 95 -6.09 13.16 -5.18
N GLU A 96 -7.00 12.73 -4.32
CA GLU A 96 -6.90 13.04 -2.88
C GLU A 96 -5.66 12.43 -2.23
N ALA A 97 -5.14 11.32 -2.75
CA ALA A 97 -3.92 10.72 -2.26
C ALA A 97 -2.65 11.54 -2.57
N CYS A 98 -2.72 12.51 -3.46
CA CYS A 98 -1.57 13.34 -3.81
C CYS A 98 -0.97 14.03 -2.58
N GLY A 99 0.31 13.77 -2.33
CA GLY A 99 1.04 14.31 -1.18
C GLY A 99 0.79 13.59 0.15
N GLU A 100 0.00 12.50 0.17
CA GLU A 100 -0.08 11.63 1.35
C GLU A 100 1.26 10.96 1.63
N CYS A 101 1.54 10.73 2.91
CA CYS A 101 2.68 9.93 3.34
C CYS A 101 2.24 8.60 3.94
N TRP A 102 2.99 7.58 3.58
CA TRP A 102 2.80 6.22 4.06
C TRP A 102 4.08 5.70 4.68
N GLU A 103 3.99 5.15 5.88
CA GLU A 103 5.04 4.31 6.45
C GLU A 103 4.91 2.92 5.83
N ILE A 104 5.93 2.50 5.11
CA ILE A 104 5.99 1.22 4.42
C ILE A 104 7.11 0.41 5.05
N SER A 105 6.80 -0.83 5.44
CA SER A 105 7.77 -1.77 6.00
C SER A 105 7.85 -3.03 5.14
N THR A 106 9.05 -3.38 4.75
CA THR A 106 9.41 -4.68 4.18
C THR A 106 10.08 -5.56 5.24
N SER A 107 10.55 -6.74 4.85
CA SER A 107 11.40 -7.57 5.71
C SER A 107 12.76 -6.91 6.05
N PHE A 108 13.16 -5.87 5.32
CA PHE A 108 14.51 -5.31 5.38
C PHE A 108 14.55 -3.90 5.96
N ALA A 109 13.55 -3.08 5.66
CA ALA A 109 13.57 -1.67 6.01
C ALA A 109 12.16 -1.11 6.21
N THR A 110 12.10 0.02 6.91
CA THR A 110 10.89 0.84 7.04
C THR A 110 11.22 2.25 6.57
N GLN A 111 10.37 2.80 5.69
CA GLN A 111 10.51 4.16 5.16
C GLN A 111 9.17 4.88 5.13
N ILE A 112 9.23 6.21 5.26
CA ILE A 112 8.09 7.06 4.92
C ILE A 112 8.23 7.45 3.46
N VAL A 113 7.21 7.16 2.66
CA VAL A 113 7.17 7.38 1.21
C VAL A 113 5.97 8.26 0.88
N MET A 114 6.15 9.24 0.00
CA MET A 114 5.09 10.18 -0.39
C MET A 114 4.45 9.79 -1.72
N VAL A 115 3.12 9.88 -1.79
CA VAL A 115 2.39 9.73 -3.04
C VAL A 115 2.61 10.96 -3.91
N HIS A 116 3.19 10.76 -5.11
CA HIS A 116 3.37 11.84 -6.08
C HIS A 116 2.81 11.50 -7.47
N ASP A 117 2.40 10.26 -7.67
CA ASP A 117 1.96 9.77 -8.97
C ASP A 117 0.77 8.79 -8.85
N LEU A 118 0.19 8.48 -9.99
CA LEU A 118 -0.89 7.50 -10.17
C LEU A 118 -0.36 6.29 -10.93
N CYS A 119 -0.66 5.10 -10.44
CA CYS A 119 -0.52 3.86 -11.20
C CYS A 119 -1.88 3.53 -11.85
N PRO A 120 -2.08 3.84 -13.15
CA PRO A 120 -3.39 3.72 -13.80
C PRO A 120 -3.72 2.25 -14.09
N ILE A 121 -5.02 1.93 -14.06
CA ILE A 121 -5.52 0.59 -14.45
C ILE A 121 -5.41 0.40 -15.96
N GLU A 122 -5.69 1.45 -16.73
CA GLU A 122 -5.67 1.37 -18.19
C GLU A 122 -4.25 1.11 -18.71
N GLY A 123 -4.09 -0.03 -19.38
CA GLY A 123 -2.80 -0.44 -19.94
C GLY A 123 -1.80 -1.01 -18.93
N ASN A 124 -2.13 -1.03 -17.64
CA ASN A 124 -1.27 -1.59 -16.61
C ASN A 124 -2.01 -2.59 -15.69
N PRO A 125 -2.03 -3.88 -16.05
CA PRO A 125 -2.73 -4.89 -15.25
C PRO A 125 -2.15 -5.08 -13.85
N LEU A 126 -0.92 -4.63 -13.59
CA LEU A 126 -0.32 -4.70 -12.25
C LEU A 126 -1.00 -3.74 -11.27
N CYS A 127 -1.49 -2.60 -11.77
CA CYS A 127 -2.20 -1.61 -10.97
C CYS A 127 -3.71 -1.87 -10.86
N ALA A 128 -4.20 -2.87 -11.61
CA ALA A 128 -5.58 -3.34 -11.51
C ALA A 128 -5.69 -4.45 -10.46
N GLY A 129 -6.81 -4.51 -9.76
CA GLY A 129 -7.11 -5.58 -8.83
C GLY A 129 -7.53 -5.08 -7.44
N ALA A 130 -7.85 -6.03 -6.57
CA ALA A 130 -8.35 -5.74 -5.23
C ALA A 130 -7.25 -5.56 -4.18
N GLN A 131 -6.01 -5.88 -4.53
CA GLN A 131 -4.88 -5.76 -3.60
C GLN A 131 -4.38 -4.32 -3.55
N PHE A 132 -4.18 -3.80 -2.34
CA PHE A 132 -3.56 -2.48 -2.14
C PHE A 132 -2.15 -2.48 -2.74
N HIS A 133 -1.90 -1.57 -3.69
CA HIS A 133 -0.71 -1.59 -4.51
C HIS A 133 -0.02 -0.22 -4.54
N LEU A 134 1.27 -0.25 -4.26
CA LEU A 134 2.18 0.90 -4.24
C LEU A 134 3.30 0.63 -5.25
N ASP A 135 3.47 1.51 -6.21
CA ASP A 135 4.48 1.43 -7.26
C ASP A 135 5.58 2.44 -6.95
N LEU A 136 6.74 1.95 -6.56
CA LEU A 136 7.82 2.73 -5.97
C LEU A 136 8.71 3.38 -7.05
N THR A 137 9.23 4.57 -6.78
CA THR A 137 10.38 5.08 -7.52
C THR A 137 11.61 4.22 -7.22
N PRO A 138 12.66 4.26 -8.07
CA PRO A 138 13.89 3.50 -7.82
C PRO A 138 14.51 3.80 -6.47
N GLU A 139 14.54 5.07 -6.06
CA GLU A 139 15.10 5.50 -4.79
C GLU A 139 14.30 4.97 -3.59
N ALA A 140 12.97 4.95 -3.69
CA ALA A 140 12.11 4.36 -2.67
C ALA A 140 12.26 2.84 -2.61
N ALA A 141 12.36 2.18 -3.77
CA ALA A 141 12.59 0.73 -3.87
C ALA A 141 13.94 0.33 -3.26
N ASP A 142 14.99 1.08 -3.55
CA ASP A 142 16.33 0.86 -2.97
C ASP A 142 16.33 1.07 -1.45
N ALA A 143 15.67 2.12 -0.96
CA ALA A 143 15.59 2.41 0.47
C ALA A 143 14.79 1.35 1.25
N LEU A 144 13.79 0.73 0.62
CA LEU A 144 12.98 -0.36 1.18
C LEU A 144 13.57 -1.75 0.91
N GLN A 145 14.58 -1.86 0.05
CA GLN A 145 15.10 -3.11 -0.49
C GLN A 145 13.97 -3.99 -1.05
N GLY A 146 13.05 -3.36 -1.79
CA GLY A 146 11.84 -3.97 -2.33
C GLY A 146 11.45 -3.32 -3.65
N GLY A 147 10.32 -3.73 -4.25
CA GLY A 147 9.82 -3.20 -5.53
C GLY A 147 9.90 -4.20 -6.69
N GLY A 148 10.40 -5.40 -6.41
CA GLY A 148 10.42 -6.51 -7.38
C GLY A 148 9.11 -7.32 -7.45
N ASN A 149 7.99 -6.78 -7.06
CA ASN A 149 6.72 -7.44 -6.79
C ASN A 149 6.69 -8.10 -5.40
N ASP A 150 7.02 -7.30 -4.40
CA ASP A 150 7.20 -7.74 -3.02
C ASP A 150 5.96 -7.44 -2.17
N ALA A 151 5.84 -8.14 -1.05
CA ALA A 151 4.85 -7.85 -0.03
C ALA A 151 5.41 -6.89 1.02
N ALA A 152 4.55 -6.04 1.54
CA ALA A 152 4.89 -5.11 2.61
C ALA A 152 3.69 -4.90 3.54
N ALA A 153 3.96 -4.32 4.70
CA ALA A 153 2.95 -3.68 5.51
C ALA A 153 3.03 -2.15 5.29
N ALA A 154 1.90 -1.52 5.20
CA ALA A 154 1.83 -0.08 5.01
C ALA A 154 0.74 0.54 5.90
N ARG A 155 0.99 1.74 6.38
CA ARG A 155 -0.01 2.56 7.07
C ARG A 155 0.13 4.02 6.67
N ARG A 156 -0.96 4.74 6.66
CA ARG A 156 -0.92 6.17 6.43
C ARG A 156 -0.38 6.89 7.67
N VAL A 157 0.50 7.85 7.46
CA VAL A 157 1.10 8.68 8.51
C VAL A 157 1.05 10.15 8.13
N ALA A 158 1.13 11.02 9.13
CA ALA A 158 1.37 12.42 8.84
C ALA A 158 2.73 12.59 8.16
N CYS A 159 2.79 13.39 7.09
CA CYS A 159 4.06 13.70 6.46
C CYS A 159 4.98 14.44 7.45
N PRO A 160 6.23 14.03 7.60
CA PRO A 160 7.19 14.67 8.50
C PRO A 160 7.72 15.99 7.89
N VAL A 161 6.82 16.94 7.69
CA VAL A 161 7.10 18.24 7.11
C VAL A 161 7.15 19.32 8.16
N THR A 162 7.86 20.40 7.86
CA THR A 162 7.95 21.61 8.67
C THR A 162 7.53 22.83 7.87
N GLY A 163 6.99 23.84 8.55
CA GLY A 163 6.54 25.07 7.91
C GLY A 163 5.15 24.97 7.31
N ASN A 164 4.86 25.81 6.36
CA ASN A 164 3.54 26.01 5.79
C ASN A 164 3.32 25.17 4.52
N VAL A 165 2.05 25.02 4.16
CA VAL A 165 1.65 24.55 2.84
C VAL A 165 2.05 25.57 1.78
N HIS A 166 2.53 25.10 0.66
CA HIS A 166 2.85 25.91 -0.52
C HIS A 166 1.91 25.56 -1.67
N ALA A 167 1.44 26.57 -2.38
CA ALA A 167 0.74 26.38 -3.66
C ALA A 167 1.74 26.50 -4.81
N ALA A 168 1.85 25.48 -5.64
CA ALA A 168 2.50 25.56 -6.93
C ALA A 168 1.43 25.99 -7.95
N ILE A 169 1.49 27.23 -8.40
CA ILE A 169 0.56 27.79 -9.38
C ILE A 169 0.99 27.33 -10.77
N LEU A 170 0.18 26.50 -11.39
CA LEU A 170 0.44 25.86 -12.68
C LEU A 170 -0.12 26.64 -13.86
N ASP A 171 -1.21 27.37 -13.64
CA ASP A 171 -1.88 28.23 -14.61
C ASP A 171 -2.73 29.26 -13.85
N TRP A 172 -2.63 30.53 -14.24
CA TRP A 172 -3.47 31.58 -13.66
C TRP A 172 -3.59 32.74 -14.63
N ASN A 173 -4.80 33.07 -15.01
CA ASN A 173 -5.03 34.19 -15.90
C ASN A 173 -5.79 35.36 -15.25
N GLN A 174 -5.76 36.53 -15.87
CA GLN A 174 -6.38 37.74 -15.32
C GLN A 174 -7.89 37.60 -15.08
N TRP A 175 -8.57 36.63 -15.73
CA TRP A 175 -10.01 36.39 -15.66
C TRP A 175 -10.42 35.36 -14.61
N GLY A 176 -9.47 34.83 -13.87
CA GLY A 176 -9.75 33.95 -12.74
C GLY A 176 -9.70 32.44 -13.02
N TYR A 177 -9.28 31.99 -14.24
CA TYR A 177 -8.89 30.59 -14.34
C TYR A 177 -7.62 30.38 -13.49
N LEU A 178 -7.70 29.50 -12.51
CA LEU A 178 -6.60 29.16 -11.61
C LEU A 178 -6.44 27.65 -11.54
N ARG A 179 -5.21 27.18 -11.70
CA ARG A 179 -4.83 25.78 -11.50
C ARG A 179 -3.58 25.70 -10.64
N CYS A 180 -3.60 24.88 -9.60
CA CYS A 180 -2.46 24.71 -8.69
C CYS A 180 -2.40 23.32 -8.07
N SER A 181 -1.24 22.92 -7.56
CA SER A 181 -1.05 21.81 -6.65
C SER A 181 -0.57 22.32 -5.28
N PHE A 182 -0.90 21.58 -4.23
CA PHE A 182 -0.47 21.94 -2.87
C PHE A 182 0.61 20.99 -2.40
N MET A 183 1.68 21.56 -1.85
CA MET A 183 2.87 20.85 -1.36
C MET A 183 3.10 21.13 0.12
N ASN A 184 3.89 20.29 0.77
CA ASN A 184 4.31 20.45 2.17
C ASN A 184 3.14 20.41 3.18
N HIS A 185 2.06 19.71 2.87
CA HIS A 185 0.99 19.48 3.82
C HIS A 185 1.25 18.19 4.61
N ARG A 186 0.88 18.17 5.89
CA ARG A 186 1.02 16.99 6.75
C ARG A 186 -0.01 15.93 6.46
N ILE A 187 -1.23 16.36 6.14
CA ILE A 187 -2.39 15.51 5.89
C ILE A 187 -2.91 15.81 4.48
N ALA A 188 -3.42 14.82 3.78
CA ALA A 188 -4.04 14.98 2.48
C ALA A 188 -5.11 16.09 2.49
N ILE A 189 -5.16 16.89 1.42
CA ILE A 189 -6.10 17.99 1.29
C ILE A 189 -7.35 17.48 0.58
N ARG A 190 -8.51 17.63 1.23
CA ARG A 190 -9.80 17.21 0.73
C ARG A 190 -10.57 18.29 0.00
N THR A 191 -10.53 19.53 0.50
CA THR A 191 -11.14 20.69 -0.17
C THR A 191 -10.19 21.87 -0.20
N ALA A 192 -10.32 22.68 -1.25
CA ALA A 192 -9.60 23.92 -1.38
C ALA A 192 -10.56 25.01 -1.84
N GLU A 193 -10.39 26.20 -1.30
CA GLU A 193 -11.15 27.39 -1.62
C GLU A 193 -10.22 28.59 -1.70
N VAL A 194 -10.63 29.58 -2.47
CA VAL A 194 -9.88 30.81 -2.68
C VAL A 194 -10.81 32.03 -2.61
N ARG A 195 -10.33 33.15 -2.10
CA ARG A 195 -11.05 34.42 -2.12
C ARG A 195 -10.12 35.59 -2.39
N VAL A 196 -10.67 36.68 -2.95
CA VAL A 196 -9.94 37.95 -3.08
C VAL A 196 -9.64 38.51 -1.69
N ASP A 197 -8.45 39.07 -1.53
CA ASP A 197 -8.09 39.84 -0.34
C ASP A 197 -7.95 41.34 -0.68
N PRO A 198 -8.56 42.23 0.13
CA PRO A 198 -9.47 41.97 1.23
C PRO A 198 -10.92 41.75 0.83
N GLY A 199 -11.62 40.85 1.53
CA GLY A 199 -13.08 40.89 1.64
C GLY A 199 -13.91 40.18 0.56
N GLY A 200 -13.32 39.36 -0.32
CA GLY A 200 -14.06 38.52 -1.28
C GLY A 200 -14.83 37.37 -0.63
N SER A 201 -15.79 36.81 -1.37
CA SER A 201 -16.43 35.52 -1.01
C SER A 201 -15.51 34.36 -1.32
N TRP A 202 -15.62 33.26 -0.58
CA TRP A 202 -14.92 32.02 -0.89
C TRP A 202 -15.49 31.36 -2.14
N VAL A 203 -14.60 30.94 -3.03
CA VAL A 203 -14.90 30.19 -4.25
C VAL A 203 -14.24 28.82 -4.13
N ALA A 204 -15.02 27.76 -4.27
CA ALA A 204 -14.51 26.41 -4.22
C ALA A 204 -13.68 26.07 -5.45
N MET A 205 -12.60 25.34 -5.23
CA MET A 205 -11.80 24.73 -6.28
C MET A 205 -12.20 23.28 -6.46
N GLU A 206 -12.08 22.77 -7.68
CA GLU A 206 -12.38 21.39 -8.03
C GLU A 206 -11.09 20.60 -8.30
N ARG A 207 -11.10 19.30 -8.02
CA ARG A 207 -10.01 18.43 -8.43
C ARG A 207 -10.00 18.25 -9.95
N SER A 208 -8.83 18.41 -10.55
CA SER A 208 -8.56 18.14 -11.97
C SER A 208 -7.31 17.28 -12.07
N GLY A 209 -7.50 15.97 -12.05
CA GLY A 209 -6.39 15.07 -11.86
C GLY A 209 -5.80 15.23 -10.45
N GLY A 210 -4.49 15.24 -10.34
CA GLY A 210 -3.79 15.48 -9.07
C GLY A 210 -3.77 16.93 -8.61
N ALA A 211 -4.08 17.88 -9.51
CA ALA A 211 -4.11 19.30 -9.20
C ALA A 211 -5.52 19.79 -8.83
N TRP A 212 -5.60 21.03 -8.43
CA TRP A 212 -6.83 21.77 -8.17
C TRP A 212 -7.04 22.81 -9.23
N GLN A 213 -8.28 23.01 -9.69
CA GLN A 213 -8.65 24.03 -10.66
C GLN A 213 -9.90 24.78 -10.24
N CYS A 214 -10.04 25.96 -10.77
CA CYS A 214 -11.22 26.78 -10.62
C CYS A 214 -11.39 27.62 -11.90
N LEU A 215 -12.59 27.61 -12.45
CA LEU A 215 -12.90 28.34 -13.69
C LEU A 215 -13.28 29.79 -13.43
N ASP A 216 -13.87 30.07 -12.27
CA ASP A 216 -14.39 31.38 -11.86
C ASP A 216 -13.72 31.85 -10.55
N CYS A 217 -12.46 31.50 -10.36
CA CYS A 217 -11.66 32.01 -9.25
C CYS A 217 -11.37 33.51 -9.42
N PRO A 218 -11.01 34.22 -8.38
CA PRO A 218 -10.59 35.62 -8.52
C PRO A 218 -9.38 35.78 -9.42
N GLY A 219 -9.45 36.74 -10.32
CA GLY A 219 -8.35 37.17 -11.16
C GLY A 219 -8.03 38.65 -10.91
N SER A 220 -7.01 39.18 -11.55
CA SER A 220 -6.58 40.57 -11.35
C SER A 220 -7.65 41.60 -11.74
N VAL A 221 -8.61 41.21 -12.58
CA VAL A 221 -9.75 42.08 -12.98
C VAL A 221 -10.74 42.30 -11.84
N ASP A 222 -10.77 41.44 -10.82
CA ASP A 222 -11.68 41.57 -9.68
C ASP A 222 -11.19 42.56 -8.63
N GLY A 223 -9.97 43.06 -8.79
CA GLY A 223 -9.35 44.00 -7.86
C GLY A 223 -8.81 43.29 -6.58
N GLY A 224 -8.33 44.11 -5.66
CA GLY A 224 -7.68 43.59 -4.43
C GLY A 224 -6.17 43.40 -4.59
N ASP A 225 -5.52 42.93 -3.54
CA ASP A 225 -4.06 42.75 -3.51
C ASP A 225 -3.63 41.33 -3.98
N GLY A 226 -4.57 40.41 -4.10
CA GLY A 226 -4.36 39.04 -4.48
C GLY A 226 -5.44 38.12 -3.91
N VAL A 227 -5.07 36.87 -3.67
CA VAL A 227 -5.98 35.86 -3.11
C VAL A 227 -5.44 35.23 -1.85
N VAL A 228 -6.34 34.76 -1.00
CA VAL A 228 -6.06 33.91 0.17
C VAL A 228 -6.69 32.55 -0.04
N PHE A 229 -6.00 31.49 0.34
CA PHE A 229 -6.48 30.11 0.26
C PHE A 229 -7.05 29.65 1.61
N ARG A 230 -8.03 28.77 1.55
CA ARG A 230 -8.54 27.99 2.67
C ARG A 230 -8.55 26.53 2.28
N LEU A 231 -7.93 25.70 3.11
CA LEU A 231 -7.78 24.26 2.86
C LEU A 231 -8.44 23.48 3.96
N ALA A 232 -9.08 22.36 3.61
CA ALA A 232 -9.52 21.38 4.58
C ALA A 232 -8.76 20.06 4.38
N SER A 233 -8.29 19.47 5.47
CA SER A 233 -7.64 18.16 5.46
C SER A 233 -8.66 17.04 5.28
N ALA A 234 -8.17 15.86 4.94
CA ALA A 234 -8.97 14.64 4.88
C ALA A 234 -9.54 14.25 6.25
N GLN A 235 -8.97 14.77 7.34
CA GLN A 235 -9.46 14.57 8.72
C GLN A 235 -10.40 15.66 9.20
N GLY A 236 -10.63 16.67 8.39
CA GLY A 236 -11.64 17.65 8.66
C GLY A 236 -11.16 18.95 9.26
N GLN A 237 -9.88 19.14 9.52
CA GLN A 237 -9.35 20.43 9.91
C GLN A 237 -9.48 21.42 8.77
N VAL A 238 -9.96 22.62 9.06
CA VAL A 238 -10.00 23.74 8.13
C VAL A 238 -8.98 24.78 8.57
N ALA A 239 -8.07 25.15 7.67
CA ALA A 239 -7.07 26.18 7.89
C ALA A 239 -7.18 27.27 6.83
N GLU A 240 -7.20 28.53 7.27
CA GLU A 240 -7.20 29.70 6.40
C GLU A 240 -5.79 30.28 6.33
N GLY A 241 -5.33 30.60 5.10
CA GLY A 241 -4.04 31.20 4.87
C GLY A 241 -3.94 32.60 5.48
N THR A 242 -2.79 32.89 6.03
CA THR A 242 -2.48 34.22 6.59
C THR A 242 -1.69 35.09 5.61
N ARG A 243 -1.32 34.52 4.45
CA ARG A 243 -0.60 35.22 3.40
C ARG A 243 -1.46 35.42 2.16
N VAL A 244 -1.36 36.61 1.60
CA VAL A 244 -1.97 36.96 0.33
C VAL A 244 -1.02 36.53 -0.78
N VAL A 245 -1.51 35.69 -1.69
CA VAL A 245 -0.84 35.34 -2.93
C VAL A 245 -1.15 36.42 -3.95
N PRO A 246 -0.16 37.22 -4.40
CA PRO A 246 -0.43 38.35 -5.27
C PRO A 246 -0.85 37.88 -6.67
N PHE A 247 -1.70 38.65 -7.32
CA PHE A 247 -2.10 38.36 -8.71
C PHE A 247 -0.89 38.33 -9.63
N GLN A 248 -0.67 37.22 -10.28
CA GLN A 248 0.39 37.02 -11.26
C GLN A 248 -0.12 36.14 -12.38
N GLU A 249 0.05 36.57 -13.62
CA GLU A 249 -0.28 35.73 -14.78
C GLU A 249 0.74 34.59 -14.89
N VAL A 250 0.24 33.35 -14.92
CA VAL A 250 1.03 32.13 -15.11
C VAL A 250 0.45 31.39 -16.30
N SER A 251 1.25 31.17 -17.32
CA SER A 251 0.87 30.36 -18.49
C SER A 251 1.23 28.90 -18.23
N PRO A 252 0.43 27.94 -18.76
CA PRO A 252 0.74 26.52 -18.61
C PRO A 252 2.14 26.17 -19.10
N GLY A 253 2.82 25.34 -18.33
CA GLY A 253 4.16 24.82 -18.66
C GLY A 253 5.06 24.72 -17.44
N GLN A 254 5.92 23.70 -17.46
CA GLN A 254 6.76 23.36 -16.32
C GLN A 254 7.72 24.49 -15.91
N ASP A 255 8.20 25.25 -16.88
CA ASP A 255 9.17 26.32 -16.64
C ASP A 255 8.52 27.62 -16.11
N ASN A 256 7.18 27.67 -16.06
CA ASN A 256 6.44 28.88 -15.69
C ASN A 256 5.84 28.82 -14.28
N VAL A 257 5.98 27.68 -13.58
CA VAL A 257 5.37 27.48 -12.26
C VAL A 257 5.95 28.45 -11.25
N ILE A 258 5.08 29.11 -10.52
CA ILE A 258 5.44 29.89 -9.33
C ILE A 258 4.99 29.15 -8.08
N THR A 259 5.74 29.31 -7.00
CA THR A 259 5.41 28.65 -5.72
C THR A 259 5.26 29.69 -4.63
N GLU A 260 4.12 29.64 -3.94
CA GLU A 260 3.76 30.62 -2.93
C GLU A 260 3.47 29.94 -1.60
N ASP A 261 4.00 30.52 -0.52
CA ASP A 261 3.74 30.10 0.86
C ASP A 261 2.37 30.65 1.30
N LEU A 262 1.47 29.75 1.70
CA LEU A 262 0.09 30.12 2.05
C LEU A 262 -0.07 30.63 3.49
N GLY A 263 0.96 30.52 4.33
CA GLY A 263 0.88 30.88 5.75
C GLY A 263 -0.10 30.04 6.56
N LEU A 264 -0.35 28.82 6.13
CA LEU A 264 -1.18 27.84 6.83
C LEU A 264 -0.54 26.46 6.84
N GLN A 265 -0.97 25.59 7.75
CA GLN A 265 -0.71 24.16 7.73
C GLN A 265 -1.98 23.41 8.12
N VAL A 266 -2.17 22.21 7.61
CA VAL A 266 -3.22 21.28 8.00
C VAL A 266 -2.57 20.12 8.77
N ASP A 267 -2.73 20.14 10.09
CA ASP A 267 -1.96 19.32 11.02
C ASP A 267 -2.73 18.87 12.26
N ASP A 268 -3.97 18.43 12.11
CA ASP A 268 -4.84 17.99 13.22
C ASP A 268 -4.27 16.81 14.02
N LEU A 269 -3.15 16.26 13.63
CA LEU A 269 -2.55 15.14 14.34
C LEU A 269 -1.50 15.60 15.34
N ASP A 270 -1.74 15.33 16.60
CA ASP A 270 -0.78 15.48 17.69
C ASP A 270 0.29 14.38 17.65
N GLY A 271 1.18 14.44 16.66
CA GLY A 271 2.35 13.56 16.59
C GLY A 271 2.20 12.31 15.73
N PRO A 272 3.22 11.43 15.75
CA PRO A 272 3.18 10.19 14.98
C PRO A 272 2.11 9.25 15.54
N PHE A 273 1.47 8.49 14.66
CA PHE A 273 0.55 7.44 15.06
C PHE A 273 1.25 6.46 16.01
N PRO A 274 0.59 6.02 17.09
CA PRO A 274 1.19 5.05 18.00
C PRO A 274 1.45 3.71 17.31
N GLY A 275 2.55 3.09 17.68
CA GLY A 275 2.94 1.77 17.17
C GLY A 275 3.79 1.81 15.90
N THR A 276 4.27 0.65 15.50
CA THR A 276 4.99 0.41 14.25
C THR A 276 4.17 -0.52 13.37
N CYS A 277 4.20 -0.29 12.07
CA CYS A 277 3.62 -1.18 11.08
C CYS A 277 4.73 -2.10 10.54
N ALA A 278 5.14 -3.06 11.34
CA ALA A 278 6.16 -4.01 10.91
C ALA A 278 5.57 -5.04 9.94
N PHE A 279 6.25 -5.27 8.85
CA PHE A 279 5.95 -6.41 7.99
C PHE A 279 6.43 -7.70 8.66
N VAL A 280 5.51 -8.64 8.81
CA VAL A 280 5.82 -10.01 9.22
C VAL A 280 5.34 -10.92 8.10
N PRO A 281 6.24 -11.65 7.42
CA PRO A 281 5.82 -12.60 6.40
C PRO A 281 4.90 -13.66 7.02
N ASP A 282 3.96 -14.16 6.22
CA ASP A 282 3.15 -15.31 6.61
C ASP A 282 4.06 -16.51 6.78
N GLY A 283 4.06 -17.09 7.97
CA GLY A 283 4.86 -18.27 8.30
C GLY A 283 4.36 -19.56 7.64
N LEU A 284 3.11 -19.58 7.15
CA LEU A 284 2.57 -20.75 6.47
C LEU A 284 3.25 -20.95 5.11
N VAL A 285 3.93 -22.08 4.95
CA VAL A 285 4.52 -22.50 3.69
C VAL A 285 3.50 -23.28 2.88
N TYR A 286 2.90 -24.29 3.48
CA TYR A 286 1.85 -25.11 2.92
C TYR A 286 0.99 -25.74 4.01
N GLY A 287 -0.34 -25.65 3.83
CA GLY A 287 -1.37 -26.39 4.54
C GLY A 287 -2.30 -27.02 3.51
N ASP A 288 -3.60 -26.68 3.52
CA ASP A 288 -4.51 -27.06 2.43
C ASP A 288 -4.25 -26.30 1.10
N ALA A 289 -3.38 -25.30 1.13
CA ALA A 289 -2.95 -24.50 0.00
C ALA A 289 -1.58 -23.87 0.29
N TRP A 290 -0.94 -23.35 -0.77
CA TRP A 290 0.29 -22.58 -0.64
C TRP A 290 0.05 -21.30 0.17
N GLY A 291 0.85 -21.13 1.21
CA GLY A 291 0.87 -19.93 2.04
C GLY A 291 1.50 -18.73 1.35
N GLY A 292 1.51 -17.59 2.04
CA GLY A 292 1.99 -16.33 1.54
C GLY A 292 0.88 -15.43 1.00
N MET A 293 1.27 -14.23 0.59
CA MET A 293 0.36 -13.22 0.04
C MET A 293 0.23 -13.37 -1.47
N ASP A 294 -0.88 -12.97 -2.05
CA ASP A 294 -1.31 -13.23 -3.44
C ASP A 294 -0.22 -13.23 -4.53
N GLN A 295 0.77 -12.34 -4.44
CA GLN A 295 1.84 -12.24 -5.43
C GLN A 295 3.19 -12.79 -4.94
N VAL A 296 3.31 -13.04 -3.64
CA VAL A 296 4.51 -13.58 -2.99
C VAL A 296 4.10 -14.86 -2.26
N LYS A 297 3.70 -15.85 -3.03
CA LYS A 297 3.35 -17.18 -2.53
C LYS A 297 4.55 -18.09 -2.49
N TRP A 298 4.54 -19.01 -1.56
CA TRP A 298 5.41 -20.15 -1.58
C TRP A 298 5.15 -20.99 -2.83
N THR A 299 6.17 -21.62 -3.36
CA THR A 299 6.10 -22.52 -4.50
C THR A 299 7.19 -23.58 -4.41
N ALA A 300 7.05 -24.67 -5.17
CA ALA A 300 8.11 -25.64 -5.33
C ALA A 300 9.02 -25.28 -6.51
N LEU A 301 10.33 -25.35 -6.29
CA LEU A 301 11.36 -25.29 -7.33
C LEU A 301 12.14 -26.60 -7.32
N GLU A 302 11.92 -27.43 -8.31
CA GLU A 302 12.45 -28.77 -8.42
C GLU A 302 13.79 -28.78 -9.18
N TRP A 303 14.66 -29.73 -8.86
CA TRP A 303 15.87 -30.00 -9.64
C TRP A 303 16.08 -31.49 -9.84
N ASP A 304 16.70 -31.85 -10.95
CA ASP A 304 17.25 -33.18 -11.29
C ASP A 304 16.39 -34.40 -10.96
N GLY A 305 15.17 -34.49 -11.50
CA GLY A 305 14.31 -35.67 -11.36
C GLY A 305 13.46 -35.69 -10.08
N ALA A 306 13.23 -34.54 -9.48
CA ALA A 306 12.15 -34.36 -8.53
C ALA A 306 10.88 -33.87 -9.23
N SER A 307 9.72 -34.21 -8.67
CA SER A 307 8.43 -33.60 -9.01
C SER A 307 7.61 -33.40 -7.73
N VAL A 308 6.92 -32.27 -7.65
CA VAL A 308 6.06 -31.92 -6.52
C VAL A 308 4.67 -31.55 -7.06
N ASP A 309 3.67 -32.27 -6.63
CA ASP A 309 2.27 -32.07 -7.02
C ASP A 309 1.38 -31.95 -5.78
N GLU A 310 0.29 -31.20 -5.87
CA GLU A 310 -0.77 -31.23 -4.86
C GLU A 310 -1.59 -32.51 -5.00
N THR A 311 -1.95 -33.12 -3.88
CA THR A 311 -2.80 -34.29 -3.83
C THR A 311 -3.84 -34.18 -2.71
N SER A 312 -4.99 -34.79 -2.90
CA SER A 312 -6.03 -34.90 -1.86
C SER A 312 -6.02 -36.27 -1.19
N SER A 313 -5.01 -37.11 -1.44
CA SER A 313 -4.97 -38.48 -0.95
C SER A 313 -3.90 -38.67 0.12
N GLY A 314 -4.31 -39.09 1.29
CA GLY A 314 -3.41 -39.49 2.37
C GLY A 314 -2.77 -38.36 3.14
N CYS A 315 -3.36 -37.14 3.12
CA CYS A 315 -2.88 -35.98 3.83
C CYS A 315 -2.94 -36.14 5.35
N TYR A 316 -2.12 -35.35 6.07
CA TYR A 316 -2.07 -35.35 7.53
C TYR A 316 -3.32 -34.66 8.09
N GLN A 317 -3.59 -33.45 7.60
CA GLN A 317 -4.78 -32.68 7.93
C GLN A 317 -5.45 -32.16 6.66
N GLY A 318 -6.67 -31.63 6.79
CA GLY A 318 -7.36 -30.95 5.73
C GLY A 318 -7.67 -31.78 4.50
N SER A 319 -7.72 -31.13 3.35
CA SER A 319 -8.17 -31.70 2.07
C SER A 319 -7.08 -31.84 1.02
N SER A 320 -5.90 -31.24 1.25
CA SER A 320 -4.79 -31.21 0.29
C SER A 320 -3.44 -31.30 0.99
N CYS A 321 -2.46 -31.90 0.36
CA CYS A 321 -1.07 -31.95 0.79
C CYS A 321 -0.13 -32.05 -0.41
N LEU A 322 1.17 -31.89 -0.22
CA LEU A 322 2.17 -32.03 -1.27
C LEU A 322 2.61 -33.48 -1.39
N ARG A 323 2.64 -34.00 -2.61
CA ARG A 323 3.17 -35.30 -2.95
C ARG A 323 4.42 -35.09 -3.81
N ALA A 324 5.59 -35.50 -3.29
CA ALA A 324 6.85 -35.37 -4.02
C ALA A 324 7.41 -36.75 -4.40
N THR A 325 7.80 -36.91 -5.64
CA THR A 325 8.60 -38.05 -6.10
C THR A 325 10.01 -37.56 -6.42
N ILE A 326 11.02 -38.16 -5.77
CA ILE A 326 12.37 -37.63 -5.74
C ILE A 326 13.36 -38.75 -6.04
N ASP A 327 14.14 -38.61 -7.10
CA ASP A 327 15.24 -39.54 -7.42
C ASP A 327 16.39 -39.38 -6.42
N GLN A 328 17.31 -40.32 -6.38
CA GLN A 328 18.47 -40.24 -5.49
C GLN A 328 19.29 -38.98 -5.80
N TRP A 329 19.66 -38.23 -4.77
CA TRP A 329 20.40 -36.95 -4.80
C TRP A 329 19.64 -35.79 -5.45
N SER A 330 18.39 -36.00 -5.84
CA SER A 330 17.47 -34.97 -6.34
C SER A 330 16.72 -34.30 -5.18
N GLY A 331 15.97 -33.25 -5.49
CA GLY A 331 15.19 -32.56 -4.47
C GLY A 331 14.46 -31.34 -5.01
N PHE A 332 13.99 -30.54 -4.10
CA PHE A 332 13.29 -29.29 -4.39
C PHE A 332 13.45 -28.30 -3.24
N HIS A 333 13.24 -27.04 -3.57
CA HIS A 333 13.04 -25.98 -2.59
C HIS A 333 11.55 -25.64 -2.50
N LEU A 334 11.01 -25.60 -1.29
CA LEU A 334 9.82 -24.83 -1.02
C LEU A 334 10.29 -23.38 -0.88
N TYR A 335 9.99 -22.56 -1.84
CA TYR A 335 10.65 -21.28 -2.08
C TYR A 335 9.66 -20.13 -1.98
N LEU A 336 10.04 -19.10 -1.23
CA LEU A 336 9.38 -17.80 -1.20
C LEU A 336 10.25 -16.79 -1.95
N ARG A 337 9.68 -16.11 -2.92
CA ARG A 337 10.42 -15.12 -3.73
C ARG A 337 11.03 -13.99 -2.91
N GLN A 338 10.39 -13.63 -1.80
CA GLN A 338 10.85 -12.58 -0.90
C GLN A 338 11.59 -13.19 0.30
N ALA A 339 12.85 -12.82 0.50
CA ALA A 339 13.60 -13.20 1.69
C ALA A 339 13.02 -12.55 2.96
N PHE A 340 13.25 -13.18 4.09
CA PHE A 340 12.93 -12.61 5.41
C PHE A 340 14.10 -12.86 6.37
N PRO A 341 14.26 -11.99 7.41
CA PRO A 341 15.32 -12.20 8.41
C PRO A 341 15.18 -13.56 9.10
N ALA A 342 16.28 -14.27 9.26
CA ALA A 342 16.31 -15.58 9.91
C ALA A 342 15.80 -15.53 11.37
N THR A 343 15.77 -14.34 11.96
CA THR A 343 15.26 -14.08 13.32
C THR A 343 13.76 -13.81 13.39
N THR A 344 13.06 -13.77 12.24
CA THR A 344 11.61 -13.48 12.17
C THR A 344 10.79 -14.55 12.89
N PHE A 345 11.22 -15.82 12.78
CA PHE A 345 10.56 -16.96 13.38
C PHE A 345 11.51 -17.72 14.32
N SER A 346 10.94 -18.43 15.28
CA SER A 346 11.72 -19.24 16.23
C SER A 346 11.84 -20.68 15.77
N THR A 347 10.84 -21.20 15.08
CA THR A 347 10.78 -22.61 14.67
C THR A 347 10.28 -22.78 13.24
N LEU A 348 10.70 -23.86 12.59
CA LEU A 348 10.08 -24.41 11.38
C LEU A 348 9.56 -25.80 11.70
N SER A 349 8.30 -26.08 11.42
CA SER A 349 7.65 -27.38 11.56
C SER A 349 7.26 -27.93 10.19
N ILE A 350 7.47 -29.21 9.95
CA ILE A 350 7.15 -29.92 8.71
C ILE A 350 6.56 -31.28 9.08
N TRP A 351 5.34 -31.57 8.67
CA TRP A 351 4.81 -32.92 8.75
C TRP A 351 5.15 -33.68 7.47
N ALA A 352 5.76 -34.86 7.64
CA ALA A 352 6.22 -35.68 6.53
C ALA A 352 5.98 -37.19 6.78
N ARG A 353 5.75 -37.92 5.70
CA ARG A 353 5.77 -39.39 5.65
C ARG A 353 6.23 -39.89 4.29
N ALA A 354 6.65 -41.13 4.21
CA ALA A 354 6.98 -41.75 2.93
C ALA A 354 5.95 -42.80 2.52
N GLU A 355 5.59 -42.84 1.24
CA GLU A 355 4.91 -43.97 0.62
C GLU A 355 5.92 -45.10 0.33
N THR A 356 7.21 -44.74 0.17
CA THR A 356 8.33 -45.68 0.01
C THR A 356 9.00 -45.84 1.34
N PRO A 357 8.87 -46.99 2.03
CA PRO A 357 9.46 -47.20 3.36
C PRO A 357 11.00 -47.08 3.34
N GLY A 358 11.54 -46.43 4.39
CA GLY A 358 13.00 -46.28 4.56
C GLY A 358 13.62 -45.17 3.68
N ALA A 359 12.81 -44.25 3.18
CA ALA A 359 13.33 -43.07 2.44
C ALA A 359 14.17 -42.20 3.38
N GLN A 360 15.40 -41.91 2.98
CA GLN A 360 16.32 -41.02 3.70
C GLN A 360 16.19 -39.60 3.09
N ILE A 361 15.53 -38.72 3.80
CA ILE A 361 15.26 -37.35 3.35
C ILE A 361 16.00 -36.36 4.24
N SER A 362 16.72 -35.44 3.64
CA SER A 362 17.34 -34.30 4.31
C SER A 362 16.45 -33.07 4.14
N PHE A 363 16.18 -32.40 5.24
CA PHE A 363 15.47 -31.13 5.29
C PHE A 363 16.40 -30.02 5.81
N ALA A 364 16.32 -28.81 5.28
CA ALA A 364 17.04 -27.65 5.79
C ALA A 364 16.33 -26.34 5.45
N PRO A 365 16.15 -25.41 6.38
CA PRO A 365 15.92 -24.02 6.02
C PRO A 365 17.11 -23.51 5.20
N SER A 366 16.88 -22.59 4.25
CA SER A 366 17.95 -22.18 3.33
C SER A 366 17.76 -20.77 2.78
N TYR A 367 18.86 -20.20 2.28
CA TYR A 367 18.89 -18.93 1.56
C TYR A 367 19.76 -19.06 0.30
N GLU A 368 19.20 -18.77 -0.87
CA GLU A 368 19.89 -18.81 -2.18
C GLU A 368 20.69 -20.10 -2.44
N GLY A 369 20.23 -21.22 -1.91
CA GLY A 369 20.89 -22.53 -2.06
C GLY A 369 21.86 -22.90 -0.92
N ASP A 370 22.29 -21.93 -0.12
CA ASP A 370 23.04 -22.19 1.11
C ASP A 370 22.06 -22.69 2.20
N ARG A 371 22.46 -23.76 2.88
CA ARG A 371 21.61 -24.46 3.83
C ARG A 371 22.01 -24.18 5.26
N CYS A 372 21.03 -23.95 6.12
CA CYS A 372 21.19 -24.06 7.57
C CYS A 372 21.59 -25.48 7.96
N ALA A 373 21.67 -25.79 9.25
CA ALA A 373 21.92 -27.14 9.69
C ALA A 373 20.88 -28.12 9.12
N GLU A 374 21.36 -29.12 8.39
CA GLU A 374 20.53 -30.18 7.82
C GLU A 374 20.07 -31.17 8.85
N GLN A 375 18.83 -31.63 8.72
CA GLN A 375 18.30 -32.76 9.47
C GLN A 375 17.95 -33.90 8.53
N ALA A 376 18.73 -34.98 8.56
CA ALA A 376 18.45 -36.20 7.83
C ALA A 376 17.49 -37.09 8.64
N VAL A 377 16.41 -37.52 8.00
CA VAL A 377 15.34 -38.30 8.63
C VAL A 377 15.01 -39.51 7.78
N GLU A 378 14.89 -40.66 8.41
CA GLU A 378 14.31 -41.85 7.77
C GLU A 378 12.78 -41.78 7.90
N LEU A 379 12.10 -41.61 6.77
CA LEU A 379 10.67 -41.54 6.69
C LEU A 379 10.03 -42.92 6.56
N GLY A 380 9.06 -43.20 7.42
CA GLY A 380 8.18 -44.34 7.37
C GLY A 380 6.79 -44.04 6.79
N PRO A 381 5.86 -45.01 6.83
CA PRO A 381 4.49 -44.82 6.36
C PRO A 381 3.64 -43.94 7.28
N ASP A 382 4.07 -43.74 8.51
CA ASP A 382 3.36 -42.92 9.48
C ASP A 382 3.83 -41.46 9.40
N TRP A 383 2.92 -40.54 9.65
CA TRP A 383 3.24 -39.12 9.73
C TRP A 383 4.12 -38.81 10.92
N GLN A 384 5.18 -38.03 10.71
CA GLN A 384 6.06 -37.52 11.77
C GLN A 384 6.34 -36.04 11.59
N GLU A 385 6.45 -35.31 12.67
CA GLU A 385 6.82 -33.91 12.70
C GLU A 385 8.33 -33.76 12.75
N ILE A 386 8.87 -32.91 11.86
CA ILE A 386 10.27 -32.51 11.80
C ILE A 386 10.32 -31.06 12.21
N THR A 387 11.06 -30.74 13.26
CA THR A 387 11.10 -29.40 13.84
C THR A 387 12.52 -28.88 13.85
N PHE A 388 12.70 -27.63 13.43
CA PHE A 388 13.96 -26.88 13.53
C PHE A 388 13.82 -25.78 14.57
N ASP A 389 14.75 -25.67 15.49
CA ASP A 389 15.02 -24.47 16.27
C ASP A 389 15.87 -23.54 15.41
N LEU A 390 15.24 -22.53 14.78
CA LEU A 390 15.86 -21.67 13.78
C LEU A 390 17.06 -20.88 14.32
N PRO A 391 17.02 -20.28 15.53
CA PRO A 391 18.18 -19.61 16.10
C PRO A 391 19.41 -20.48 16.19
N THR A 392 19.24 -21.78 16.46
CA THR A 392 20.33 -22.75 16.52
C THR A 392 20.71 -23.28 15.14
N ALA A 393 19.72 -23.72 14.36
CA ALA A 393 19.93 -24.36 13.07
C ALA A 393 20.51 -23.41 12.03
N CYS A 394 20.07 -22.14 12.05
CA CYS A 394 20.46 -21.10 11.10
C CYS A 394 21.42 -20.06 11.70
N SER A 395 22.18 -20.45 12.75
CA SER A 395 23.18 -19.57 13.33
C SER A 395 24.24 -19.18 12.28
N GLY A 396 24.30 -17.89 11.93
CA GLY A 396 25.18 -17.39 10.86
C GLY A 396 24.47 -17.10 9.54
N PHE A 397 23.16 -17.28 9.48
CA PHE A 397 22.32 -16.80 8.39
C PHE A 397 21.57 -15.53 8.81
N ASP A 398 21.65 -14.49 8.00
CA ASP A 398 20.89 -13.27 8.21
C ASP A 398 19.48 -13.39 7.62
N LEU A 399 19.34 -14.15 6.53
CA LEU A 399 18.13 -14.25 5.71
C LEU A 399 17.76 -15.71 5.43
N LEU A 400 16.46 -15.93 5.18
CA LEU A 400 15.88 -17.19 4.69
C LEU A 400 14.95 -16.91 3.51
N THR A 401 14.90 -17.85 2.55
CA THR A 401 13.97 -17.81 1.40
C THR A 401 13.28 -19.13 1.15
N SER A 402 13.78 -20.22 1.73
CA SER A 402 13.31 -21.55 1.32
C SER A 402 13.49 -22.61 2.39
N VAL A 403 12.79 -23.71 2.15
CA VAL A 403 13.05 -25.01 2.81
C VAL A 403 13.53 -25.97 1.75
N THR A 404 14.75 -26.45 1.87
CA THR A 404 15.33 -27.48 0.99
C THR A 404 14.91 -28.86 1.46
N VAL A 405 14.46 -29.68 0.50
CA VAL A 405 14.12 -31.09 0.69
C VAL A 405 14.92 -31.92 -0.31
N GLN A 406 15.74 -32.85 0.15
CA GLN A 406 16.60 -33.65 -0.70
C GLN A 406 16.53 -35.15 -0.31
N ASN A 407 16.42 -36.01 -1.30
CA ASN A 407 16.49 -37.46 -1.10
C ASN A 407 17.94 -37.94 -1.20
N THR A 408 18.42 -38.67 -0.21
CA THR A 408 19.77 -39.25 -0.17
C THR A 408 19.77 -40.78 -0.39
N SER A 409 18.59 -41.39 -0.47
CA SER A 409 18.39 -42.83 -0.73
C SER A 409 17.98 -43.11 -2.16
N ASP A 410 17.57 -44.33 -2.46
CA ASP A 410 16.94 -44.66 -3.75
C ASP A 410 15.67 -43.82 -3.97
N ARG A 411 15.18 -43.81 -5.21
CA ARG A 411 13.97 -43.05 -5.58
C ARG A 411 12.85 -43.27 -4.56
N ALA A 412 12.33 -42.18 -4.03
CA ALA A 412 11.31 -42.18 -3.01
C ALA A 412 10.10 -41.31 -3.40
N THR A 413 8.94 -41.69 -2.85
CA THR A 413 7.73 -40.84 -2.88
C THR A 413 7.39 -40.49 -1.44
N ILE A 414 7.29 -39.20 -1.17
CA ILE A 414 6.94 -38.65 0.15
C ILE A 414 5.70 -37.76 0.06
N LEU A 415 5.06 -37.59 1.20
CA LEU A 415 4.00 -36.62 1.39
C LEU A 415 4.45 -35.60 2.44
N LEU A 416 4.15 -34.34 2.18
CA LEU A 416 4.42 -33.21 3.08
C LEU A 416 3.12 -32.46 3.33
N ASP A 417 2.96 -31.98 4.57
CA ASP A 417 1.78 -31.25 5.00
C ASP A 417 2.09 -30.33 6.18
N GLU A 418 1.23 -29.36 6.48
CA GLU A 418 1.36 -28.46 7.63
C GLU A 418 2.80 -27.94 7.81
N ILE A 419 3.34 -27.34 6.73
CA ILE A 419 4.69 -26.78 6.71
C ILE A 419 4.58 -25.32 7.13
N GLU A 420 5.17 -24.97 8.27
CA GLU A 420 4.96 -23.66 8.86
C GLU A 420 6.19 -23.16 9.64
N TYR A 421 6.56 -21.90 9.39
CA TYR A 421 7.43 -21.12 10.27
C TYR A 421 6.60 -20.52 11.41
N ARG A 422 7.03 -20.68 12.66
CA ARG A 422 6.32 -20.21 13.86
C ARG A 422 7.19 -19.26 14.68
N GLN A 423 6.53 -18.24 15.28
CA GLN A 423 7.16 -17.27 16.19
C GLN A 423 7.48 -17.88 17.57
#